data_4da0b366e9f328bf3bf756e829807e9b
#
_entry.id   4da0b366e9f328bf3bf756e829807e9b
#
_cell.length_a   1.000
_cell.length_b   1.000
_cell.length_c   1.000
_cell.angle_alpha   90.00
_cell.angle_beta   90.00
_cell.angle_gamma   90.00
#
_symmetry.space_group_name_H-M   'P 1'
#
loop_
_entity.id
_entity.type
_entity.pdbx_description
1 polymer ?
#
loop_
_entity_poly.entity_id
_entity_poly.type
_entity_poly.pdbx_seq_one_letter_code
_entity_poly.pdbx_strand_id
1 'polypeptide(L)'
;MDSAARRIRSRVVQSRVLSLALLSAPMPVMAHADEHVDLATIHRIKSEAFEDSKVMDSLFWLTDANGPRLTGSPGLRSAQDWALRTLQGWGAANAHLEKWGTFGRGWSMSRYSASMVAPSFAPLQGIPKAWSGGTDGPVTAEAVLAPLFLPSERAEMSDLNKVRAQIRKFSEEQKGKLRGKVVLLEMARELELPSEVPSSRYDDAKLAALVVAPEPTVAAPVEWPVTKVPSDPKKVREFFASLPLAVQVDYFQRRAQAYNPLWAFLRAEGVTAVFMTDRRGDGGLVFAESVNGWDPKVPIPPPVIVLAPEPYDRIVRLVDKKIPVKLELDLQVRYYEDSLDGLNVIAEIPGGKKKDEVVMLGAHLDSWHAATGATDNGAGSAVVLEAFRILKALKLPMDRTVRLALWSGEEQGLLGSIGYVKTHFADPVSMALKPEHAKLAAYFNLDNGTGKIRGVYLEGNDMVRPIFEQWLVPFHDQGASTLTIRHTSGTDHESFDGVGLPGFQFIQDPLDYSTRTHHSSLDTYDHAQPGDLMQAAAILASFVYQAATRPEQLPRKPLPKPMPPKKVIAADSP
;
A
#
# COMPACT_ATOMS: atom_id res chain seq x y z
N MET A 1 63.16 30.46 67.16
CA MET A 1 64.46 30.04 66.63
C MET A 1 64.28 29.82 65.12
N ASP A 2 64.85 30.78 64.44
CA ASP A 2 65.52 30.81 63.15
C ASP A 2 64.79 30.13 61.92
N SER A 3 64.41 30.98 61.04
CA SER A 3 65.08 31.78 60.01
C SER A 3 65.40 30.96 58.77
N ALA A 4 64.79 31.27 57.65
CA ALA A 4 65.55 31.66 56.47
C ALA A 4 64.59 31.98 55.28
N ALA A 5 64.62 33.24 54.89
CA ALA A 5 64.02 33.77 53.69
C ALA A 5 64.80 33.32 52.45
N ARG A 6 64.10 32.96 51.39
CA ARG A 6 64.64 33.04 50.03
C ARG A 6 63.67 33.71 49.09
N ARG A 7 64.09 34.86 48.60
CA ARG A 7 63.49 35.65 47.53
C ARG A 7 63.55 34.88 46.23
N ILE A 8 62.42 34.76 45.53
CA ILE A 8 62.41 34.42 44.10
C ILE A 8 61.71 35.55 43.34
N ARG A 9 62.42 36.10 42.40
CA ARG A 9 62.04 37.25 41.54
C ARG A 9 60.87 36.87 40.66
N SER A 10 59.82 37.68 40.65
CA SER A 10 58.74 37.65 39.70
C SER A 10 59.18 38.14 38.34
N ARG A 11 59.12 37.31 37.31
CA ARG A 11 59.14 37.77 35.93
C ARG A 11 57.66 37.99 35.50
N VAL A 12 57.35 39.28 35.27
CA VAL A 12 56.13 39.70 34.64
C VAL A 12 56.18 39.28 33.15
N VAL A 13 55.36 38.33 32.77
CA VAL A 13 55.09 38.02 31.36
C VAL A 13 53.85 38.83 30.96
N GLN A 14 54.06 39.85 30.15
CA GLN A 14 52.94 40.56 29.50
C GLN A 14 52.33 39.72 28.42
N SER A 15 51.16 39.12 28.72
CA SER A 15 50.28 38.49 27.73
C SER A 15 49.55 39.60 26.96
N ARG A 16 49.87 39.76 25.67
CA ARG A 16 49.04 40.54 24.77
C ARG A 16 47.78 39.74 24.46
N VAL A 17 46.65 40.19 25.03
CA VAL A 17 45.31 39.69 24.66
C VAL A 17 44.97 40.30 23.30
N LEU A 18 45.00 39.47 22.27
CA LEU A 18 44.47 39.80 20.94
C LEU A 18 42.94 39.66 21.01
N SER A 19 42.22 40.77 21.13
CA SER A 19 40.74 40.77 21.03
C SER A 19 40.36 40.55 19.57
N LEU A 20 39.95 39.33 19.27
CA LEU A 20 39.29 39.00 17.99
C LEU A 20 37.83 39.51 18.08
N ALA A 21 37.55 40.66 17.49
CA ALA A 21 36.19 41.12 17.28
C ALA A 21 35.53 40.21 16.23
N LEU A 22 34.72 39.24 16.66
CA LEU A 22 33.80 38.53 15.77
C LEU A 22 32.75 39.54 15.28
N LEU A 23 32.91 40.02 14.07
CA LEU A 23 31.82 40.64 13.31
C LEU A 23 30.76 39.54 13.03
N SER A 24 29.77 39.45 13.90
CA SER A 24 28.53 38.73 13.61
C SER A 24 27.78 39.52 12.53
N ALA A 25 27.99 39.16 11.26
CA ALA A 25 27.08 39.57 10.22
C ALA A 25 25.68 38.99 10.57
N PRO A 26 24.62 39.79 10.59
CA PRO A 26 23.30 39.27 10.76
C PRO A 26 23.04 38.33 9.57
N MET A 27 22.85 37.02 9.83
CA MET A 27 22.27 36.15 8.83
C MET A 27 20.91 36.76 8.47
N PRO A 28 20.60 36.90 7.16
CA PRO A 28 19.27 37.29 6.78
C PRO A 28 18.34 36.20 7.33
N VAL A 29 17.51 36.54 8.29
CA VAL A 29 16.31 35.80 8.63
C VAL A 29 15.53 35.84 7.31
N MET A 30 15.50 34.76 6.55
CA MET A 30 14.55 34.61 5.47
C MET A 30 13.19 34.76 6.12
N ALA A 31 12.58 35.93 5.95
CA ALA A 31 11.17 36.10 6.24
C ALA A 31 10.46 35.03 5.39
N HIS A 32 9.93 34.01 6.04
CA HIS A 32 8.98 33.14 5.36
C HIS A 32 7.86 34.08 4.92
N ALA A 33 7.71 34.25 3.62
CA ALA A 33 6.54 34.92 3.09
C ALA A 33 5.33 34.17 3.67
N ASP A 34 4.42 34.87 4.33
CA ASP A 34 3.21 34.26 4.88
C ASP A 34 2.54 33.48 3.74
N GLU A 35 2.36 32.17 3.93
CA GLU A 35 1.72 31.30 2.96
C GLU A 35 0.28 31.79 2.78
N HIS A 36 -0.05 32.29 1.59
CA HIS A 36 -1.36 32.86 1.31
C HIS A 36 -2.40 31.76 1.06
N VAL A 37 -3.44 31.71 1.89
CA VAL A 37 -4.58 30.80 1.72
C VAL A 37 -5.80 31.60 1.24
N ASP A 38 -6.29 31.29 0.04
CA ASP A 38 -7.53 31.88 -0.50
C ASP A 38 -8.75 31.26 0.18
N LEU A 39 -9.13 31.81 1.34
CA LEU A 39 -10.25 31.31 2.14
C LEU A 39 -11.59 31.33 1.38
N ALA A 40 -11.79 32.28 0.47
CA ALA A 40 -13.03 32.37 -0.32
C ALA A 40 -13.13 31.16 -1.27
N THR A 41 -12.04 30.83 -1.95
CA THR A 41 -12.00 29.64 -2.82
C THR A 41 -12.10 28.34 -2.00
N ILE A 42 -11.43 28.26 -0.84
CA ILE A 42 -11.53 27.07 0.04
C ILE A 42 -12.98 26.89 0.52
N HIS A 43 -13.68 27.98 0.87
CA HIS A 43 -15.10 27.89 1.24
C HIS A 43 -15.95 27.34 0.08
N ARG A 44 -15.73 27.78 -1.15
CA ARG A 44 -16.42 27.23 -2.34
C ARG A 44 -16.12 25.75 -2.56
N ILE A 45 -14.86 25.32 -2.36
CA ILE A 45 -14.47 23.91 -2.43
C ILE A 45 -15.21 23.08 -1.37
N LYS A 46 -15.27 23.57 -0.11
CA LYS A 46 -16.02 22.91 0.97
C LYS A 46 -17.52 22.81 0.62
N SER A 47 -18.13 23.89 0.17
CA SER A 47 -19.57 23.90 -0.22
C SER A 47 -19.83 22.87 -1.32
N GLU A 48 -19.07 22.87 -2.42
CA GLU A 48 -19.21 21.92 -3.52
C GLU A 48 -19.03 20.46 -3.06
N ALA A 49 -18.05 20.21 -2.14
CA ALA A 49 -17.78 18.87 -1.63
C ALA A 49 -18.88 18.32 -0.72
N PHE A 50 -19.59 19.18 0.03
CA PHE A 50 -20.61 18.74 0.98
C PHE A 50 -22.04 18.86 0.45
N GLU A 51 -22.31 19.80 -0.45
CA GLU A 51 -23.67 20.06 -0.94
C GLU A 51 -23.97 19.32 -2.25
N ASP A 52 -22.95 19.16 -3.13
CA ASP A 52 -23.10 18.59 -4.48
C ASP A 52 -22.20 17.34 -4.71
N SER A 53 -21.79 16.66 -3.64
CA SER A 53 -20.86 15.54 -3.71
C SER A 53 -21.35 14.40 -4.60
N LYS A 54 -20.40 13.82 -5.36
CA LYS A 54 -20.58 12.60 -6.15
C LYS A 54 -19.68 11.47 -5.67
N VAL A 55 -19.02 11.63 -4.52
CA VAL A 55 -18.03 10.67 -4.04
C VAL A 55 -18.62 9.29 -3.83
N MET A 56 -19.83 9.19 -3.24
CA MET A 56 -20.49 7.90 -3.02
C MET A 56 -21.02 7.27 -4.31
N ASP A 57 -21.50 8.09 -5.27
CA ASP A 57 -21.87 7.59 -6.59
C ASP A 57 -20.65 7.03 -7.33
N SER A 58 -19.52 7.75 -7.29
CA SER A 58 -18.26 7.24 -7.85
C SER A 58 -17.81 5.94 -7.19
N LEU A 59 -17.89 5.85 -5.86
CA LEU A 59 -17.56 4.63 -5.13
C LEU A 59 -18.45 3.46 -5.57
N PHE A 60 -19.78 3.65 -5.67
CA PHE A 60 -20.71 2.63 -6.17
C PHE A 60 -20.29 2.09 -7.54
N TRP A 61 -19.98 2.98 -8.49
CA TRP A 61 -19.56 2.56 -9.83
C TRP A 61 -18.23 1.83 -9.84
N LEU A 62 -17.29 2.20 -8.97
CA LEU A 62 -16.00 1.54 -8.87
C LEU A 62 -16.10 0.17 -8.19
N THR A 63 -17.02 -0.01 -7.23
CA THR A 63 -17.08 -1.18 -6.38
C THR A 63 -18.25 -2.10 -6.71
N ASP A 64 -19.48 -1.71 -6.41
CA ASP A 64 -20.65 -2.58 -6.59
C ASP A 64 -20.92 -2.90 -8.06
N ALA A 65 -20.69 -1.93 -8.95
CA ALA A 65 -20.94 -2.11 -10.39
C ALA A 65 -19.77 -2.78 -11.13
N ASN A 66 -18.51 -2.49 -10.77
CA ASN A 66 -17.32 -2.94 -11.49
C ASN A 66 -16.30 -3.73 -10.63
N GLY A 67 -16.56 -3.90 -9.34
CA GLY A 67 -15.69 -4.69 -8.46
C GLY A 67 -15.97 -6.19 -8.51
N PRO A 68 -15.02 -7.02 -8.03
CA PRO A 68 -13.65 -6.64 -7.67
C PRO A 68 -12.80 -6.25 -8.87
N ARG A 69 -11.76 -5.44 -8.62
CA ARG A 69 -10.91 -4.83 -9.64
C ARG A 69 -9.50 -5.41 -9.63
N LEU A 70 -9.38 -6.73 -9.56
CA LEU A 70 -8.08 -7.40 -9.55
C LEU A 70 -7.26 -7.02 -10.80
N THR A 71 -5.97 -6.74 -10.63
CA THR A 71 -5.09 -6.34 -11.73
C THR A 71 -5.13 -7.34 -12.88
N GLY A 72 -5.32 -6.84 -14.12
CA GLY A 72 -5.46 -7.64 -15.32
C GLY A 72 -6.84 -8.31 -15.49
N SER A 73 -7.78 -8.13 -14.56
CA SER A 73 -9.13 -8.70 -14.65
C SER A 73 -10.08 -7.87 -15.51
N PRO A 74 -11.18 -8.47 -16.02
CA PRO A 74 -12.25 -7.71 -16.66
C PRO A 74 -12.88 -6.64 -15.76
N GLY A 75 -12.96 -6.87 -14.43
CA GLY A 75 -13.50 -5.91 -13.47
C GLY A 75 -12.67 -4.64 -13.43
N LEU A 76 -11.34 -4.76 -13.31
CA LEU A 76 -10.45 -3.59 -13.38
C LEU A 76 -10.61 -2.85 -14.72
N ARG A 77 -10.63 -3.56 -15.83
CA ARG A 77 -10.79 -2.94 -17.15
C ARG A 77 -12.11 -2.18 -17.26
N SER A 78 -13.20 -2.74 -16.76
CA SER A 78 -14.51 -2.08 -16.74
C SER A 78 -14.49 -0.81 -15.88
N ALA A 79 -13.84 -0.84 -14.71
CA ALA A 79 -13.68 0.33 -13.85
C ALA A 79 -12.81 1.42 -14.51
N GLN A 80 -11.71 1.03 -15.17
CA GLN A 80 -10.87 1.96 -15.95
C GLN A 80 -11.65 2.64 -17.06
N ASP A 81 -12.43 1.88 -17.83
CA ASP A 81 -13.26 2.41 -18.92
C ASP A 81 -14.39 3.31 -18.40
N TRP A 82 -14.97 3.00 -17.24
CA TRP A 82 -15.95 3.86 -16.58
C TRP A 82 -15.30 5.18 -16.11
N ALA A 83 -14.18 5.10 -15.39
CA ALA A 83 -13.47 6.29 -14.91
C ALA A 83 -13.04 7.19 -16.07
N LEU A 84 -12.53 6.62 -17.17
CA LEU A 84 -12.13 7.35 -18.36
C LEU A 84 -13.32 8.10 -18.98
N ARG A 85 -14.46 7.41 -19.19
CA ARG A 85 -15.68 8.06 -19.71
C ARG A 85 -16.19 9.17 -18.79
N THR A 86 -16.14 8.95 -17.48
CA THR A 86 -16.57 9.93 -16.47
C THR A 86 -15.69 11.18 -16.52
N LEU A 87 -14.37 11.04 -16.56
CA LEU A 87 -13.42 12.14 -16.68
C LEU A 87 -13.61 12.91 -18.00
N GLN A 88 -13.81 12.21 -19.11
CA GLN A 88 -14.14 12.82 -20.40
C GLN A 88 -15.47 13.58 -20.36
N GLY A 89 -16.49 13.02 -19.70
CA GLY A 89 -17.78 13.66 -19.48
C GLY A 89 -17.69 14.95 -18.65
N TRP A 90 -16.76 15.03 -17.72
CA TRP A 90 -16.45 16.26 -16.99
C TRP A 90 -15.58 17.24 -17.78
N GLY A 91 -15.19 16.91 -19.01
CA GLY A 91 -14.35 17.74 -19.86
C GLY A 91 -12.89 17.79 -19.43
N ALA A 92 -12.37 16.71 -18.85
CA ALA A 92 -10.94 16.57 -18.58
C ALA A 92 -10.16 16.59 -19.91
N ALA A 93 -9.03 17.27 -19.92
CA ALA A 93 -8.07 17.20 -21.01
C ALA A 93 -7.21 15.94 -20.87
N ASN A 94 -6.64 15.48 -21.99
CA ASN A 94 -5.66 14.38 -22.02
C ASN A 94 -6.10 13.12 -21.26
N ALA A 95 -7.41 12.82 -21.23
CA ALA A 95 -7.93 11.64 -20.54
C ALA A 95 -7.68 10.39 -21.38
N HIS A 96 -6.86 9.47 -20.88
CA HIS A 96 -6.43 8.25 -21.58
C HIS A 96 -6.01 7.14 -20.62
N LEU A 97 -5.86 5.94 -21.17
CA LEU A 97 -5.21 4.82 -20.50
C LEU A 97 -3.73 4.80 -20.90
N GLU A 98 -2.84 4.86 -19.90
CA GLU A 98 -1.41 4.85 -20.11
C GLU A 98 -0.80 3.52 -19.70
N LYS A 99 -0.07 2.89 -20.63
CA LYS A 99 0.65 1.66 -20.36
C LYS A 99 1.87 1.95 -19.48
N TRP A 100 1.93 1.30 -18.31
CA TRP A 100 3.08 1.38 -17.41
C TRP A 100 4.09 0.22 -17.57
N GLY A 101 3.66 -0.88 -18.17
CA GLY A 101 4.52 -2.04 -18.38
C GLY A 101 3.76 -3.29 -18.76
N THR A 102 4.42 -4.43 -18.64
CA THR A 102 3.80 -5.74 -18.76
C THR A 102 3.53 -6.28 -17.36
N PHE A 103 2.26 -6.55 -17.06
CA PHE A 103 1.86 -7.14 -15.78
C PHE A 103 1.94 -8.68 -15.84
N GLY A 104 1.18 -9.27 -16.71
CA GLY A 104 0.98 -10.70 -16.83
C GLY A 104 -0.46 -11.06 -17.13
N ARG A 105 -0.80 -12.33 -16.95
CA ARG A 105 -2.16 -12.81 -17.22
C ARG A 105 -3.16 -12.33 -16.17
N GLY A 106 -4.35 -11.97 -16.63
CA GLY A 106 -5.48 -11.66 -15.76
C GLY A 106 -6.16 -12.93 -15.24
N TRP A 107 -7.03 -12.76 -14.23
CA TRP A 107 -7.78 -13.85 -13.63
C TRP A 107 -9.14 -13.36 -13.13
N SER A 108 -10.15 -14.23 -13.21
CA SER A 108 -11.44 -14.01 -12.55
C SER A 108 -12.06 -15.33 -12.09
N MET A 109 -12.94 -15.23 -11.12
CA MET A 109 -13.75 -16.32 -10.60
C MET A 109 -15.21 -16.07 -10.97
N SER A 110 -15.88 -17.10 -11.51
CA SER A 110 -17.31 -17.05 -11.83
C SER A 110 -18.17 -17.91 -10.90
N ARG A 111 -17.54 -18.86 -10.18
CA ARG A 111 -18.25 -19.74 -9.24
C ARG A 111 -17.30 -20.22 -8.15
N TYR A 112 -17.80 -20.22 -6.92
CA TYR A 112 -17.18 -20.86 -5.77
C TYR A 112 -18.24 -21.50 -4.89
N SER A 113 -18.06 -22.77 -4.55
CA SER A 113 -18.85 -23.48 -3.56
C SER A 113 -17.98 -24.52 -2.90
N ALA A 114 -17.97 -24.56 -1.57
CA ALA A 114 -17.25 -25.56 -0.80
C ALA A 114 -18.09 -26.05 0.38
N SER A 115 -18.06 -27.35 0.64
CA SER A 115 -18.76 -27.95 1.79
C SER A 115 -17.98 -29.15 2.35
N MET A 116 -18.12 -29.38 3.64
CA MET A 116 -17.78 -30.64 4.27
C MET A 116 -18.99 -31.58 4.11
N VAL A 117 -18.81 -32.72 3.45
CA VAL A 117 -19.90 -33.69 3.20
C VAL A 117 -19.82 -34.91 4.12
N ALA A 118 -18.69 -35.15 4.75
CA ALA A 118 -18.48 -36.15 5.81
C ALA A 118 -17.50 -35.61 6.86
N PRO A 119 -17.66 -35.95 8.15
CA PRO A 119 -18.65 -36.85 8.77
C PRO A 119 -20.07 -36.28 8.88
N SER A 120 -20.23 -34.99 8.69
CA SER A 120 -21.53 -34.29 8.70
C SER A 120 -21.48 -33.14 7.69
N PHE A 121 -22.62 -32.79 7.12
CA PHE A 121 -22.71 -31.65 6.20
C PHE A 121 -22.46 -30.33 6.93
N ALA A 122 -21.61 -29.47 6.31
CA ALA A 122 -21.43 -28.08 6.70
C ALA A 122 -20.98 -27.24 5.50
N PRO A 123 -21.61 -26.10 5.19
CA PRO A 123 -21.08 -25.16 4.21
C PRO A 123 -19.76 -24.57 4.73
N LEU A 124 -18.82 -24.31 3.84
CA LEU A 124 -17.50 -23.79 4.16
C LEU A 124 -17.37 -22.37 3.63
N GLN A 125 -17.32 -21.40 4.53
CA GLN A 125 -17.02 -20.02 4.17
C GLN A 125 -15.55 -19.90 3.82
N GLY A 126 -15.28 -19.47 2.58
CA GLY A 126 -13.92 -19.34 2.08
C GLY A 126 -13.86 -18.57 0.78
N ILE A 127 -12.65 -18.24 0.36
CA ILE A 127 -12.35 -17.52 -0.88
C ILE A 127 -11.12 -18.17 -1.52
N PRO A 128 -11.13 -18.48 -2.82
CA PRO A 128 -9.94 -18.97 -3.51
C PRO A 128 -8.88 -17.86 -3.59
N LYS A 129 -7.61 -18.21 -3.51
CA LYS A 129 -6.54 -17.25 -3.80
C LYS A 129 -6.53 -16.90 -5.29
N ALA A 130 -6.37 -15.63 -5.61
CA ALA A 130 -6.27 -15.17 -7.00
C ALA A 130 -5.13 -15.90 -7.73
N TRP A 131 -5.33 -16.13 -9.01
CA TRP A 131 -4.44 -16.88 -9.91
C TRP A 131 -4.21 -18.34 -9.51
N SER A 132 -5.01 -18.92 -8.63
CA SER A 132 -5.06 -20.38 -8.46
C SER A 132 -5.91 -21.05 -9.55
N GLY A 133 -5.71 -22.35 -9.76
CA GLY A 133 -6.51 -23.15 -10.70
C GLY A 133 -7.95 -23.33 -10.22
N GLY A 134 -8.82 -23.72 -11.17
CA GLY A 134 -10.18 -24.14 -10.89
C GLY A 134 -10.32 -25.67 -10.80
N THR A 135 -11.57 -26.11 -10.65
CA THR A 135 -11.96 -27.52 -10.75
C THR A 135 -12.70 -27.77 -12.08
N ASP A 136 -12.68 -29.01 -12.55
CA ASP A 136 -13.47 -29.45 -13.71
C ASP A 136 -14.86 -29.94 -13.23
N GLY A 137 -15.72 -28.96 -12.87
CA GLY A 137 -16.97 -29.22 -12.17
C GLY A 137 -16.78 -29.54 -10.69
N PRO A 138 -17.87 -29.96 -9.98
CA PRO A 138 -17.81 -30.35 -8.58
C PRO A 138 -16.91 -31.57 -8.37
N VAL A 139 -16.00 -31.50 -7.41
CA VAL A 139 -15.09 -32.59 -7.02
C VAL A 139 -15.22 -32.88 -5.53
N THR A 140 -15.19 -34.17 -5.17
CA THR A 140 -15.21 -34.59 -3.77
C THR A 140 -13.92 -35.35 -3.46
N ALA A 141 -13.22 -34.96 -2.40
CA ALA A 141 -11.99 -35.60 -1.98
C ALA A 141 -11.85 -35.67 -0.46
N GLU A 142 -11.03 -36.59 -0.01
CA GLU A 142 -10.67 -36.73 1.41
C GLU A 142 -9.67 -35.63 1.81
N ALA A 143 -9.86 -35.03 2.98
CA ALA A 143 -8.93 -34.09 3.57
C ALA A 143 -7.77 -34.81 4.28
N VAL A 144 -6.57 -34.31 4.07
CA VAL A 144 -5.35 -34.74 4.79
C VAL A 144 -4.62 -33.55 5.39
N LEU A 145 -4.14 -33.70 6.60
CA LEU A 145 -3.34 -32.69 7.29
C LEU A 145 -1.86 -32.90 6.94
N ALA A 146 -1.28 -31.94 6.26
CA ALA A 146 0.14 -31.88 5.91
C ALA A 146 0.65 -30.44 6.10
N PRO A 147 0.92 -30.03 7.35
CA PRO A 147 1.31 -28.65 7.63
C PRO A 147 2.69 -28.35 7.05
N LEU A 148 2.81 -27.22 6.35
CA LEU A 148 4.09 -26.74 5.83
C LEU A 148 5.00 -26.26 6.97
N PHE A 149 4.42 -25.57 7.96
CA PHE A 149 5.11 -25.12 9.16
C PHE A 149 4.32 -25.55 10.41
N LEU A 150 5.03 -26.06 11.39
CA LEU A 150 4.46 -26.25 12.73
C LEU A 150 4.36 -24.89 13.47
N PRO A 151 3.50 -24.78 14.48
CA PRO A 151 3.39 -23.55 15.27
C PRO A 151 4.73 -23.04 15.84
N SER A 152 5.59 -23.95 16.29
CA SER A 152 6.94 -23.65 16.79
C SER A 152 7.92 -23.15 15.72
N GLU A 153 7.66 -23.40 14.44
CA GLU A 153 8.53 -23.05 13.31
C GLU A 153 8.11 -21.71 12.66
N ARG A 154 7.03 -21.08 13.11
CA ARG A 154 6.46 -19.89 12.47
C ARG A 154 7.42 -18.70 12.36
N ALA A 155 8.28 -18.51 13.35
CA ALA A 155 9.29 -17.45 13.29
C ALA A 155 10.25 -17.62 12.10
N GLU A 156 10.37 -18.83 11.55
CA GLU A 156 11.21 -19.14 10.40
C GLU A 156 10.63 -18.59 9.08
N MET A 157 9.31 -18.35 9.02
CA MET A 157 8.65 -17.75 7.85
C MET A 157 9.15 -16.33 7.53
N SER A 158 9.82 -15.68 8.48
CA SER A 158 10.47 -14.39 8.30
C SER A 158 11.79 -14.44 7.53
N ASP A 159 12.32 -15.64 7.26
CA ASP A 159 13.57 -15.88 6.55
C ASP A 159 13.32 -16.70 5.28
N LEU A 160 13.50 -16.08 4.11
CA LEU A 160 13.22 -16.71 2.80
C LEU A 160 14.06 -17.97 2.55
N ASN A 161 15.27 -18.05 3.11
CA ASN A 161 16.12 -19.24 2.95
C ASN A 161 15.55 -20.41 3.74
N LYS A 162 15.01 -20.15 4.94
CA LYS A 162 14.32 -21.16 5.75
C LYS A 162 13.02 -21.61 5.10
N VAL A 163 12.24 -20.66 4.53
CA VAL A 163 11.02 -20.99 3.76
C VAL A 163 11.35 -21.96 2.62
N ARG A 164 12.37 -21.66 1.82
CA ARG A 164 12.80 -22.53 0.71
C ARG A 164 13.27 -23.90 1.20
N ALA A 165 14.03 -23.94 2.29
CA ALA A 165 14.48 -25.20 2.88
C ALA A 165 13.31 -26.05 3.39
N GLN A 166 12.33 -25.44 4.04
CA GLN A 166 11.14 -26.13 4.53
C GLN A 166 10.27 -26.67 3.39
N ILE A 167 10.12 -25.91 2.30
CA ILE A 167 9.40 -26.38 1.11
C ILE A 167 10.08 -27.61 0.49
N ARG A 168 11.42 -27.63 0.41
CA ARG A 168 12.14 -28.81 -0.08
C ARG A 168 11.90 -30.03 0.82
N LYS A 169 12.07 -29.86 2.14
CA LYS A 169 11.81 -30.91 3.14
C LYS A 169 10.37 -31.43 3.03
N PHE A 170 9.39 -30.55 3.00
CA PHE A 170 7.99 -30.90 2.83
C PHE A 170 7.75 -31.71 1.54
N SER A 171 8.33 -31.28 0.42
CA SER A 171 8.17 -31.97 -0.86
C SER A 171 8.76 -33.38 -0.83
N GLU A 172 9.91 -33.58 -0.18
CA GLU A 172 10.53 -34.88 0.00
C GLU A 172 9.68 -35.82 0.90
N GLU A 173 9.18 -35.30 2.02
CA GLU A 173 8.39 -36.06 3.00
C GLU A 173 7.00 -36.43 2.48
N GLN A 174 6.38 -35.56 1.65
CA GLN A 174 5.00 -35.75 1.15
C GLN A 174 4.92 -36.43 -0.21
N LYS A 175 6.04 -36.70 -0.85
CA LYS A 175 6.08 -37.32 -2.18
C LYS A 175 5.28 -38.61 -2.24
N GLY A 176 4.35 -38.70 -3.21
CA GLY A 176 3.48 -39.87 -3.45
C GLY A 176 2.32 -40.05 -2.46
N LYS A 177 2.11 -39.11 -1.51
CA LYS A 177 1.09 -39.26 -0.45
C LYS A 177 -0.16 -38.40 -0.66
N LEU A 178 -0.11 -37.40 -1.55
CA LEU A 178 -1.13 -36.35 -1.61
C LEU A 178 -2.07 -36.45 -2.82
N ARG A 179 -1.87 -37.40 -3.73
CA ARG A 179 -2.68 -37.55 -4.95
C ARG A 179 -4.17 -37.67 -4.66
N GLY A 180 -4.97 -36.83 -5.29
CA GLY A 180 -6.44 -36.84 -5.17
C GLY A 180 -6.97 -36.41 -3.81
N LYS A 181 -6.16 -35.76 -2.98
CA LYS A 181 -6.55 -35.28 -1.64
C LYS A 181 -6.81 -33.77 -1.65
N VAL A 182 -7.59 -33.30 -0.69
CA VAL A 182 -7.58 -31.91 -0.25
C VAL A 182 -6.55 -31.76 0.85
N VAL A 183 -5.53 -30.95 0.63
CA VAL A 183 -4.38 -30.79 1.52
C VAL A 183 -4.59 -29.60 2.45
N LEU A 184 -4.53 -29.82 3.76
CA LEU A 184 -4.56 -28.78 4.78
C LEU A 184 -3.11 -28.42 5.13
N LEU A 185 -2.66 -27.19 4.79
CA LEU A 185 -1.25 -26.77 4.93
C LEU A 185 -0.91 -26.19 6.30
N GLU A 186 -1.88 -26.04 7.20
CA GLU A 186 -1.68 -25.38 8.48
C GLU A 186 -2.32 -26.19 9.61
N MET A 187 -1.74 -26.10 10.81
CA MET A 187 -2.37 -26.61 12.03
C MET A 187 -3.53 -25.70 12.45
N ALA A 188 -4.49 -26.24 13.19
CA ALA A 188 -5.49 -25.44 13.86
C ALA A 188 -4.82 -24.36 14.73
N ARG A 189 -5.38 -23.15 14.72
CA ARG A 189 -4.88 -22.06 15.55
C ARG A 189 -5.16 -22.33 17.03
N GLU A 190 -4.35 -21.73 17.89
CA GLU A 190 -4.66 -21.65 19.31
C GLU A 190 -5.88 -20.77 19.55
N LEU A 191 -6.68 -21.15 20.55
CA LEU A 191 -7.89 -20.40 20.89
C LEU A 191 -7.50 -19.19 21.75
N GLU A 192 -7.66 -18.01 21.18
CA GLU A 192 -7.46 -16.74 21.87
C GLU A 192 -8.74 -15.90 21.78
N LEU A 193 -9.05 -15.18 22.85
CA LEU A 193 -10.17 -14.23 22.82
C LEU A 193 -9.76 -13.00 22.00
N PRO A 194 -10.62 -12.50 21.10
CA PRO A 194 -10.39 -11.24 20.42
C PRO A 194 -10.23 -10.10 21.43
N SER A 195 -9.09 -9.42 21.40
CA SER A 195 -8.78 -8.32 22.32
C SER A 195 -8.76 -6.95 21.65
N GLU A 196 -8.76 -6.91 20.30
CA GLU A 196 -8.72 -5.68 19.55
C GLU A 196 -10.11 -5.09 19.34
N VAL A 197 -10.22 -3.76 19.45
CA VAL A 197 -11.46 -3.04 19.11
C VAL A 197 -11.57 -3.04 17.59
N PRO A 198 -12.68 -3.57 17.02
CA PRO A 198 -12.81 -3.73 15.57
C PRO A 198 -12.73 -2.42 14.79
N SER A 199 -13.26 -1.33 15.33
CA SER A 199 -13.25 -0.02 14.68
C SER A 199 -12.88 1.07 15.67
N SER A 200 -12.04 2.01 15.23
CA SER A 200 -11.60 3.12 16.07
C SER A 200 -11.29 4.38 15.24
N ARG A 201 -11.33 5.53 15.91
CA ARG A 201 -10.80 6.79 15.38
C ARG A 201 -9.59 7.22 16.20
N TYR A 202 -8.75 8.03 15.62
CA TYR A 202 -7.67 8.66 16.39
C TYR A 202 -8.27 9.63 17.41
N ASP A 203 -7.89 9.42 18.68
CA ASP A 203 -8.06 10.40 19.74
C ASP A 203 -6.89 11.40 19.77
N ASP A 204 -7.03 12.47 20.54
CA ASP A 204 -6.03 13.52 20.62
C ASP A 204 -4.67 13.01 21.11
N ALA A 205 -4.67 12.01 21.99
CA ALA A 205 -3.43 11.43 22.52
C ALA A 205 -2.67 10.65 21.44
N LYS A 206 -3.36 9.89 20.62
CA LYS A 206 -2.76 9.17 19.48
C LYS A 206 -2.26 10.14 18.41
N LEU A 207 -3.02 11.20 18.11
CA LEU A 207 -2.58 12.23 17.16
C LEU A 207 -1.36 12.99 17.68
N ALA A 208 -1.34 13.36 18.96
CA ALA A 208 -0.16 13.97 19.59
C ALA A 208 1.07 13.06 19.55
N ALA A 209 0.89 11.74 19.73
CA ALA A 209 1.98 10.78 19.61
C ALA A 209 2.53 10.66 18.17
N LEU A 210 1.72 10.88 17.14
CA LEU A 210 2.18 10.93 15.74
C LEU A 210 3.05 12.17 15.47
N VAL A 211 2.75 13.31 16.11
CA VAL A 211 3.53 14.55 15.95
C VAL A 211 4.95 14.43 16.51
N VAL A 212 5.13 13.60 17.55
CA VAL A 212 6.45 13.38 18.14
C VAL A 212 7.38 12.76 17.11
N ALA A 213 8.44 13.46 16.76
CA ALA A 213 9.46 12.94 15.85
C ALA A 213 10.12 11.67 16.43
N PRO A 214 10.37 10.63 15.63
CA PRO A 214 11.16 9.50 16.09
C PRO A 214 12.61 9.96 16.39
N GLU A 215 13.29 9.24 17.30
CA GLU A 215 14.72 9.48 17.52
C GLU A 215 15.49 9.29 16.21
N PRO A 216 16.41 10.22 15.85
CA PRO A 216 17.21 10.09 14.67
C PRO A 216 18.04 8.80 14.73
N THR A 217 17.88 7.94 13.74
CA THR A 217 18.69 6.73 13.60
C THR A 217 19.71 6.92 12.49
N VAL A 218 20.94 6.45 12.71
CA VAL A 218 21.90 6.32 11.61
C VAL A 218 21.42 5.21 10.72
N ALA A 219 21.10 5.53 9.47
CA ALA A 219 20.68 4.52 8.50
C ALA A 219 21.76 3.44 8.39
N ALA A 220 21.40 2.20 8.72
CA ALA A 220 22.27 1.06 8.49
C ALA A 220 22.53 0.91 6.99
N PRO A 221 23.71 0.37 6.59
CA PRO A 221 23.94 0.04 5.19
C PRO A 221 22.82 -0.87 4.68
N VAL A 222 22.22 -0.49 3.55
CA VAL A 222 21.15 -1.26 2.94
C VAL A 222 21.72 -2.58 2.42
N GLU A 223 21.26 -3.69 3.00
CA GLU A 223 21.51 -5.00 2.42
C GLU A 223 20.55 -5.24 1.24
N TRP A 224 21.11 -5.53 0.08
CA TRP A 224 20.32 -5.90 -1.10
C TRP A 224 20.93 -7.14 -1.76
N PRO A 225 20.19 -8.24 -1.84
CA PRO A 225 18.79 -8.42 -1.45
C PRO A 225 18.59 -8.71 0.06
N VAL A 226 17.45 -8.26 0.59
CA VAL A 226 16.98 -8.66 1.92
C VAL A 226 16.44 -10.08 1.84
N THR A 227 16.86 -10.97 2.75
CA THR A 227 16.34 -12.34 2.85
C THR A 227 15.58 -12.59 4.15
N LYS A 228 15.77 -11.74 5.14
CA LYS A 228 15.16 -11.88 6.45
C LYS A 228 14.56 -10.57 6.93
N VAL A 229 13.35 -10.63 7.47
CA VAL A 229 12.64 -9.51 8.09
C VAL A 229 12.43 -9.78 9.58
N PRO A 230 12.11 -8.76 10.39
CA PRO A 230 11.75 -8.99 11.79
C PRO A 230 10.62 -10.00 11.92
N SER A 231 10.70 -10.88 12.92
CA SER A 231 9.62 -11.84 13.23
C SER A 231 8.48 -11.20 14.04
N ASP A 232 8.74 -10.06 14.69
CA ASP A 232 7.74 -9.27 15.41
C ASP A 232 6.93 -8.41 14.42
N PRO A 233 5.61 -8.63 14.26
CA PRO A 233 4.77 -7.90 13.32
C PRO A 233 4.80 -6.38 13.52
N LYS A 234 4.95 -5.91 14.77
CA LYS A 234 5.02 -4.46 15.08
C LYS A 234 6.26 -3.80 14.51
N LYS A 235 7.36 -4.54 14.37
CA LYS A 235 8.63 -4.04 13.81
C LYS A 235 8.71 -4.18 12.29
N VAL A 236 7.83 -4.95 11.66
CA VAL A 236 7.86 -5.18 10.20
C VAL A 236 7.60 -3.89 9.45
N ARG A 237 6.59 -3.10 9.85
CA ARG A 237 6.25 -1.82 9.20
C ARG A 237 7.41 -0.83 9.27
N GLU A 238 8.00 -0.65 10.47
CA GLU A 238 9.17 0.24 10.66
C GLU A 238 10.37 -0.23 9.83
N PHE A 239 10.59 -1.53 9.75
CA PHE A 239 11.66 -2.11 8.95
C PHE A 239 11.48 -1.78 7.47
N PHE A 240 10.29 -2.00 6.88
CA PHE A 240 10.06 -1.67 5.48
C PHE A 240 10.11 -0.16 5.24
N ALA A 241 9.53 0.67 6.09
CA ALA A 241 9.63 2.13 5.99
C ALA A 241 11.08 2.65 6.02
N SER A 242 12.02 1.89 6.56
CA SER A 242 13.45 2.25 6.57
C SER A 242 14.20 1.83 5.29
N LEU A 243 13.60 1.04 4.42
CA LEU A 243 14.23 0.51 3.21
C LEU A 243 13.87 1.35 1.98
N PRO A 244 14.81 1.53 1.02
CA PRO A 244 14.46 2.08 -0.28
C PRO A 244 13.40 1.23 -0.98
N LEU A 245 12.46 1.89 -1.69
CA LEU A 245 11.35 1.22 -2.37
C LEU A 245 11.79 0.05 -3.27
N ALA A 246 12.89 0.21 -4.03
CA ALA A 246 13.41 -0.86 -4.89
C ALA A 246 13.78 -2.14 -4.12
N VAL A 247 14.23 -2.01 -2.86
CA VAL A 247 14.56 -3.15 -1.98
C VAL A 247 13.30 -3.80 -1.43
N GLN A 248 12.30 -2.99 -1.08
CA GLN A 248 11.00 -3.48 -0.62
C GLN A 248 10.32 -4.33 -1.71
N VAL A 249 10.20 -3.78 -2.92
CA VAL A 249 9.61 -4.46 -4.09
C VAL A 249 10.36 -5.76 -4.41
N ASP A 250 11.70 -5.72 -4.43
CA ASP A 250 12.52 -6.93 -4.63
C ASP A 250 12.26 -8.00 -3.56
N TYR A 251 12.11 -7.61 -2.31
CA TYR A 251 11.80 -8.56 -1.24
C TYR A 251 10.44 -9.22 -1.44
N PHE A 252 9.38 -8.44 -1.71
CA PHE A 252 8.04 -8.99 -1.90
C PHE A 252 7.95 -9.89 -3.13
N GLN A 253 8.58 -9.53 -4.23
CA GLN A 253 8.66 -10.39 -5.42
C GLN A 253 9.38 -11.71 -5.12
N ARG A 254 10.52 -11.68 -4.43
CA ARG A 254 11.26 -12.91 -4.06
C ARG A 254 10.52 -13.74 -3.02
N ARG A 255 9.80 -13.11 -2.10
CA ARG A 255 8.93 -13.82 -1.16
C ARG A 255 7.83 -14.57 -1.91
N ALA A 256 7.17 -13.92 -2.84
CA ALA A 256 6.17 -14.53 -3.70
C ALA A 256 6.74 -15.74 -4.46
N GLN A 257 7.88 -15.56 -5.13
CA GLN A 257 8.58 -16.61 -5.89
C GLN A 257 9.06 -17.77 -5.02
N ALA A 258 9.37 -17.53 -3.75
CA ALA A 258 9.85 -18.58 -2.84
C ALA A 258 8.84 -19.73 -2.66
N TYR A 259 7.54 -19.48 -2.88
CA TYR A 259 6.49 -20.50 -2.78
C TYR A 259 6.21 -21.21 -4.13
N ASN A 260 6.75 -20.76 -5.26
CA ASN A 260 6.53 -21.41 -6.56
C ASN A 260 6.89 -22.91 -6.57
N PRO A 261 7.99 -23.37 -5.92
CA PRO A 261 8.31 -24.81 -5.84
C PRO A 261 7.24 -25.62 -5.09
N LEU A 262 6.61 -25.04 -4.05
CA LEU A 262 5.50 -25.69 -3.34
C LEU A 262 4.31 -25.92 -4.25
N TRP A 263 3.90 -24.88 -4.98
CA TRP A 263 2.76 -24.97 -5.90
C TRP A 263 3.03 -25.94 -7.04
N ALA A 264 4.25 -25.93 -7.58
CA ALA A 264 4.66 -26.88 -8.62
C ALA A 264 4.66 -28.32 -8.10
N PHE A 265 5.16 -28.57 -6.91
CA PHE A 265 5.13 -29.89 -6.27
C PHE A 265 3.70 -30.37 -6.06
N LEU A 266 2.83 -29.57 -5.43
CA LEU A 266 1.44 -29.95 -5.14
C LEU A 266 0.65 -30.23 -6.44
N ARG A 267 0.91 -29.46 -7.50
CA ARG A 267 0.35 -29.73 -8.82
C ARG A 267 0.85 -31.07 -9.40
N ALA A 268 2.14 -31.34 -9.33
CA ALA A 268 2.75 -32.56 -9.84
C ALA A 268 2.27 -33.81 -9.07
N GLU A 269 2.04 -33.67 -7.77
CA GLU A 269 1.42 -34.73 -6.95
C GLU A 269 -0.05 -34.99 -7.36
N GLY A 270 -0.71 -34.08 -8.05
CA GLY A 270 -2.10 -34.18 -8.44
C GLY A 270 -3.06 -34.06 -7.26
N VAL A 271 -2.81 -33.08 -6.38
CA VAL A 271 -3.76 -32.75 -5.30
C VAL A 271 -5.06 -32.19 -5.89
N THR A 272 -6.19 -32.49 -5.27
CA THR A 272 -7.49 -31.96 -5.69
C THR A 272 -7.60 -30.47 -5.40
N ALA A 273 -7.20 -30.05 -4.20
CA ALA A 273 -7.14 -28.67 -3.76
C ALA A 273 -6.23 -28.52 -2.54
N VAL A 274 -5.88 -27.28 -2.26
CA VAL A 274 -5.19 -26.88 -1.03
C VAL A 274 -6.14 -25.98 -0.23
N PHE A 275 -6.35 -26.31 1.04
CA PHE A 275 -7.10 -25.47 1.95
C PHE A 275 -6.16 -24.88 3.00
N MET A 276 -6.33 -23.58 3.23
CA MET A 276 -5.56 -22.76 4.17
C MET A 276 -6.49 -21.94 5.03
N THR A 277 -5.95 -21.24 6.01
CA THR A 277 -6.63 -20.20 6.75
C THR A 277 -5.72 -18.98 6.92
N ASP A 278 -6.28 -17.82 7.23
CA ASP A 278 -5.48 -16.64 7.62
C ASP A 278 -5.73 -16.36 9.11
N ARG A 279 -4.64 -16.11 9.84
CA ARG A 279 -4.71 -15.88 11.28
C ARG A 279 -5.37 -14.58 11.69
N ARG A 280 -5.45 -13.60 10.76
CA ARG A 280 -6.18 -12.35 10.97
C ARG A 280 -7.70 -12.57 11.03
N GLY A 281 -8.19 -13.68 10.45
CA GLY A 281 -9.61 -14.00 10.41
C GLY A 281 -10.19 -14.40 11.76
N ASP A 282 -11.40 -13.97 12.01
CA ASP A 282 -12.27 -14.41 13.12
C ASP A 282 -13.73 -14.15 12.74
N GLY A 283 -14.67 -14.79 13.43
CA GLY A 283 -16.11 -14.56 13.22
C GLY A 283 -16.58 -14.78 11.78
N GLY A 284 -15.93 -15.66 11.04
CA GLY A 284 -16.23 -15.91 9.63
C GLY A 284 -15.47 -15.02 8.65
N LEU A 285 -14.63 -14.11 9.10
CA LEU A 285 -13.86 -13.22 8.26
C LEU A 285 -12.75 -13.97 7.51
N VAL A 286 -12.63 -13.73 6.19
CA VAL A 286 -11.63 -14.36 5.32
C VAL A 286 -10.73 -13.29 4.72
N PHE A 287 -9.42 -13.47 4.84
CA PHE A 287 -8.40 -12.67 4.16
C PHE A 287 -7.80 -13.51 3.03
N ALA A 288 -7.95 -13.06 1.79
CA ALA A 288 -7.47 -13.79 0.62
C ALA A 288 -6.79 -12.87 -0.37
N GLU A 289 -5.54 -13.15 -0.62
CA GLU A 289 -4.70 -12.50 -1.62
C GLU A 289 -4.41 -13.51 -2.77
N SER A 290 -3.22 -13.51 -3.33
CA SER A 290 -2.84 -14.33 -4.47
C SER A 290 -1.96 -15.52 -4.11
N VAL A 291 -1.78 -16.42 -5.09
CA VAL A 291 -0.69 -17.40 -5.18
C VAL A 291 0.45 -16.92 -6.09
N ASN A 292 0.45 -15.64 -6.51
CA ASN A 292 1.41 -15.01 -7.43
C ASN A 292 1.52 -15.70 -8.80
N GLY A 293 0.39 -16.20 -9.30
CA GLY A 293 0.32 -16.97 -10.56
C GLY A 293 0.11 -16.12 -11.81
N TRP A 294 0.31 -14.80 -11.77
CA TRP A 294 0.12 -13.92 -12.93
C TRP A 294 1.22 -13.99 -13.98
N ASP A 295 2.43 -14.45 -13.66
CA ASP A 295 3.47 -14.66 -14.65
C ASP A 295 3.08 -15.84 -15.57
N PRO A 296 2.87 -15.64 -16.90
CA PRO A 296 2.47 -16.72 -17.80
C PRO A 296 3.52 -17.81 -17.96
N LYS A 297 4.77 -17.58 -17.53
CA LYS A 297 5.84 -18.59 -17.53
C LYS A 297 5.73 -19.57 -16.36
N VAL A 298 5.02 -19.20 -15.30
CA VAL A 298 4.82 -20.06 -14.13
C VAL A 298 3.60 -20.95 -14.35
N PRO A 299 3.70 -22.28 -14.10
CA PRO A 299 2.55 -23.18 -14.21
C PRO A 299 1.42 -22.75 -13.26
N ILE A 300 0.17 -22.89 -13.73
CA ILE A 300 -1.02 -22.59 -12.91
C ILE A 300 -1.00 -23.50 -11.67
N PRO A 301 -1.06 -22.96 -10.44
CA PRO A 301 -1.15 -23.75 -9.21
C PRO A 301 -2.44 -24.58 -9.13
N PRO A 302 -2.54 -25.61 -8.26
CA PRO A 302 -3.83 -26.25 -7.98
C PRO A 302 -4.82 -25.22 -7.40
N PRO A 303 -6.12 -25.56 -7.26
CA PRO A 303 -7.06 -24.75 -6.49
C PRO A 303 -6.54 -24.50 -5.07
N VAL A 304 -6.44 -23.24 -4.64
CA VAL A 304 -5.99 -22.86 -3.28
C VAL A 304 -7.07 -21.99 -2.64
N ILE A 305 -7.66 -22.49 -1.58
CA ILE A 305 -8.80 -21.87 -0.90
C ILE A 305 -8.37 -21.43 0.50
N VAL A 306 -8.66 -20.18 0.84
CA VAL A 306 -8.57 -19.69 2.22
C VAL A 306 -9.95 -19.82 2.84
N LEU A 307 -10.08 -20.60 3.89
CA LEU A 307 -11.30 -20.73 4.68
C LEU A 307 -11.29 -19.75 5.86
N ALA A 308 -12.48 -19.36 6.30
CA ALA A 308 -12.62 -18.77 7.62
C ALA A 308 -12.03 -19.72 8.68
N PRO A 309 -11.39 -19.18 9.73
CA PRO A 309 -10.68 -20.02 10.69
C PRO A 309 -11.55 -21.07 11.38
N GLU A 310 -12.79 -20.75 11.70
CA GLU A 310 -13.68 -21.63 12.47
C GLU A 310 -13.97 -22.96 11.74
N PRO A 311 -14.44 -22.97 10.47
CA PRO A 311 -14.60 -24.19 9.70
C PRO A 311 -13.27 -24.88 9.40
N TYR A 312 -12.18 -24.14 9.11
CA TYR A 312 -10.87 -24.71 8.88
C TYR A 312 -10.37 -25.49 10.11
N ASP A 313 -10.35 -24.85 11.26
CA ASP A 313 -9.88 -25.43 12.51
C ASP A 313 -10.72 -26.66 12.93
N ARG A 314 -12.04 -26.64 12.64
CA ARG A 314 -12.92 -27.82 12.83
C ARG A 314 -12.45 -29.00 11.98
N ILE A 315 -12.18 -28.77 10.69
CA ILE A 315 -11.70 -29.81 9.78
C ILE A 315 -10.37 -30.38 10.28
N VAL A 316 -9.41 -29.52 10.63
CA VAL A 316 -8.11 -29.95 11.17
C VAL A 316 -8.26 -30.79 12.42
N ARG A 317 -9.09 -30.37 13.39
CA ARG A 317 -9.34 -31.15 14.64
C ARG A 317 -9.96 -32.52 14.35
N LEU A 318 -10.86 -32.63 13.36
CA LEU A 318 -11.43 -33.92 12.97
C LEU A 318 -10.36 -34.84 12.37
N VAL A 319 -9.57 -34.33 11.42
CA VAL A 319 -8.49 -35.09 10.78
C VAL A 319 -7.42 -35.54 11.79
N ASP A 320 -7.04 -34.65 12.70
CA ASP A 320 -6.07 -34.96 13.76
C ASP A 320 -6.57 -36.11 14.68
N LYS A 321 -7.86 -36.15 14.98
CA LYS A 321 -8.53 -37.25 15.72
C LYS A 321 -8.80 -38.49 14.87
N LYS A 322 -8.26 -38.55 13.63
CA LYS A 322 -8.44 -39.68 12.70
C LYS A 322 -9.89 -39.93 12.27
N ILE A 323 -10.74 -38.91 12.35
CA ILE A 323 -12.10 -38.95 11.81
C ILE A 323 -12.01 -38.61 10.31
N PRO A 324 -12.44 -39.51 9.41
CA PRO A 324 -12.40 -39.24 7.97
C PRO A 324 -13.25 -38.02 7.60
N VAL A 325 -12.65 -37.06 6.89
CA VAL A 325 -13.32 -35.86 6.40
C VAL A 325 -13.34 -35.90 4.88
N LYS A 326 -14.52 -35.71 4.29
CA LYS A 326 -14.67 -35.49 2.84
C LYS A 326 -15.17 -34.10 2.58
N LEU A 327 -14.51 -33.44 1.64
CA LEU A 327 -14.79 -32.06 1.20
C LEU A 327 -15.23 -32.06 -0.26
N GLU A 328 -16.26 -31.30 -0.56
CA GLU A 328 -16.70 -31.01 -1.91
C GLU A 328 -16.29 -29.58 -2.28
N LEU A 329 -15.81 -29.38 -3.50
CA LEU A 329 -15.41 -28.09 -4.06
C LEU A 329 -15.88 -27.97 -5.51
N ASP A 330 -16.50 -26.84 -5.87
CA ASP A 330 -16.75 -26.42 -7.25
C ASP A 330 -16.22 -24.99 -7.42
N LEU A 331 -15.12 -24.86 -8.17
CA LEU A 331 -14.43 -23.60 -8.41
C LEU A 331 -14.23 -23.39 -9.90
N GLN A 332 -14.93 -22.38 -10.47
CA GLN A 332 -14.80 -22.00 -11.86
C GLN A 332 -14.01 -20.71 -11.97
N VAL A 333 -12.86 -20.77 -12.64
CA VAL A 333 -11.97 -19.63 -12.87
C VAL A 333 -11.66 -19.48 -14.34
N ARG A 334 -11.30 -18.25 -14.71
CA ARG A 334 -10.84 -17.95 -16.07
C ARG A 334 -9.56 -17.11 -16.02
N TYR A 335 -8.61 -17.46 -16.87
CA TYR A 335 -7.41 -16.71 -17.14
C TYR A 335 -7.56 -15.89 -18.42
N TYR A 336 -6.93 -14.71 -18.46
CA TYR A 336 -6.96 -13.78 -19.59
C TYR A 336 -5.52 -13.49 -19.99
N GLU A 337 -5.16 -13.84 -21.23
CA GLU A 337 -3.81 -13.68 -21.78
C GLU A 337 -3.81 -12.91 -23.11
N ASP A 338 -4.97 -12.37 -23.54
CA ASP A 338 -5.12 -11.59 -24.77
C ASP A 338 -4.33 -10.28 -24.71
N SER A 339 -4.18 -9.70 -23.52
CA SER A 339 -3.31 -8.57 -23.24
C SER A 339 -2.65 -8.75 -21.89
N LEU A 340 -1.33 -8.63 -21.87
CA LEU A 340 -0.54 -8.69 -20.64
C LEU A 340 -0.19 -7.28 -20.10
N ASP A 341 -0.72 -6.23 -20.69
CA ASP A 341 -0.38 -4.86 -20.40
C ASP A 341 -1.05 -4.36 -19.12
N GLY A 342 -0.27 -3.71 -18.28
CA GLY A 342 -0.76 -2.93 -17.15
C GLY A 342 -1.04 -1.48 -17.57
N LEU A 343 -2.19 -0.93 -17.17
CA LEU A 343 -2.68 0.37 -17.61
C LEU A 343 -3.11 1.23 -16.42
N ASN A 344 -2.66 2.49 -16.39
CA ASN A 344 -3.16 3.53 -15.48
C ASN A 344 -4.19 4.41 -16.18
N VAL A 345 -5.09 5.04 -15.41
CA VAL A 345 -5.98 6.11 -15.93
C VAL A 345 -5.33 7.44 -15.64
N ILE A 346 -5.13 8.26 -16.67
CA ILE A 346 -4.53 9.59 -16.57
C ILE A 346 -5.51 10.63 -17.14
N ALA A 347 -5.63 11.79 -16.49
CA ALA A 347 -6.42 12.92 -16.98
C ALA A 347 -5.89 14.25 -16.45
N GLU A 348 -6.20 15.36 -17.12
CA GLU A 348 -5.64 16.68 -16.78
C GLU A 348 -6.69 17.79 -16.73
N ILE A 349 -6.42 18.77 -15.87
CA ILE A 349 -6.95 20.13 -15.96
C ILE A 349 -5.78 21.01 -16.39
N PRO A 350 -5.79 21.58 -17.61
CA PRO A 350 -4.69 22.42 -18.08
C PRO A 350 -4.47 23.64 -17.20
N GLY A 351 -3.21 23.93 -16.88
CA GLY A 351 -2.79 25.12 -16.16
C GLY A 351 -2.75 26.38 -17.03
N GLY A 352 -2.49 27.50 -16.36
CA GLY A 352 -2.33 28.82 -17.00
C GLY A 352 -0.86 29.18 -17.23
N LYS A 353 -0.31 30.09 -16.39
CA LYS A 353 1.02 30.68 -16.58
C LYS A 353 2.17 29.67 -16.45
N LYS A 354 1.96 28.60 -15.67
CA LYS A 354 2.95 27.55 -15.39
C LYS A 354 2.46 26.17 -15.87
N LYS A 355 1.78 26.14 -17.01
CA LYS A 355 1.15 24.92 -17.56
C LYS A 355 2.09 23.74 -17.76
N ASP A 356 3.42 23.99 -17.85
CA ASP A 356 4.44 22.96 -18.00
C ASP A 356 4.86 22.34 -16.64
N GLU A 357 4.48 22.96 -15.52
CA GLU A 357 4.62 22.40 -14.19
C GLU A 357 3.35 21.64 -13.82
N VAL A 358 3.49 20.55 -13.06
CA VAL A 358 2.39 19.62 -12.77
C VAL A 358 2.23 19.43 -11.25
N VAL A 359 0.99 19.48 -10.79
CA VAL A 359 0.56 18.96 -9.49
C VAL A 359 -0.24 17.69 -9.74
N MET A 360 0.11 16.60 -9.07
CA MET A 360 -0.61 15.34 -9.23
C MET A 360 -1.41 14.98 -7.98
N LEU A 361 -2.54 14.31 -8.21
CA LEU A 361 -3.30 13.61 -7.19
C LEU A 361 -3.59 12.20 -7.69
N GLY A 362 -3.61 11.21 -6.78
CA GLY A 362 -3.81 9.83 -7.20
C GLY A 362 -4.20 8.90 -6.07
N ALA A 363 -4.67 7.73 -6.48
CA ALA A 363 -4.96 6.56 -5.66
C ALA A 363 -4.89 5.33 -6.56
N HIS A 364 -4.69 4.13 -6.01
CA HIS A 364 -4.80 2.95 -6.85
C HIS A 364 -6.25 2.55 -7.11
N LEU A 365 -6.49 2.04 -8.30
CA LEU A 365 -7.80 1.62 -8.77
C LEU A 365 -8.01 0.12 -8.62
N ASP A 366 -6.95 -0.67 -8.72
CA ASP A 366 -7.03 -2.11 -8.52
C ASP A 366 -7.37 -2.45 -7.07
N SER A 367 -7.80 -3.67 -6.84
CA SER A 367 -8.11 -4.21 -5.52
C SER A 367 -7.92 -5.71 -5.50
N TRP A 368 -7.83 -6.29 -4.32
CA TRP A 368 -8.03 -7.74 -4.17
C TRP A 368 -9.47 -8.13 -4.49
N HIS A 369 -9.68 -9.44 -4.66
CA HIS A 369 -10.95 -10.03 -5.13
C HIS A 369 -11.78 -10.66 -4.01
N ALA A 370 -11.33 -10.53 -2.75
CA ALA A 370 -12.03 -11.10 -1.60
C ALA A 370 -13.42 -10.48 -1.39
N ALA A 371 -13.55 -9.20 -1.76
CA ALA A 371 -14.81 -8.45 -1.80
C ALA A 371 -14.77 -7.45 -2.97
N THR A 372 -15.49 -6.33 -2.89
CA THR A 372 -15.58 -5.35 -3.98
C THR A 372 -14.44 -4.32 -3.99
N GLY A 373 -13.54 -4.31 -2.98
CA GLY A 373 -12.43 -3.37 -2.88
C GLY A 373 -12.89 -1.95 -2.56
N ALA A 374 -13.84 -1.78 -1.64
CA ALA A 374 -14.42 -0.47 -1.37
C ALA A 374 -13.53 0.41 -0.50
N THR A 375 -12.94 -0.17 0.54
CA THR A 375 -12.04 0.56 1.44
C THR A 375 -10.60 0.55 0.95
N ASP A 376 -10.25 -0.47 0.12
CA ASP A 376 -8.94 -0.71 -0.45
C ASP A 376 -9.04 -0.97 -1.98
N ASN A 377 -8.90 0.02 -2.84
CA ASN A 377 -8.87 1.46 -2.57
C ASN A 377 -9.90 2.19 -3.44
N GLY A 378 -11.12 1.63 -3.50
CA GLY A 378 -12.27 2.28 -4.17
C GLY A 378 -12.54 3.66 -3.58
N ALA A 379 -12.46 3.79 -2.24
CA ALA A 379 -12.68 5.03 -1.51
C ALA A 379 -11.66 6.11 -1.89
N GLY A 380 -10.36 5.80 -1.86
CA GLY A 380 -9.33 6.74 -2.29
C GLY A 380 -9.49 7.16 -3.75
N SER A 381 -9.77 6.19 -4.65
CA SER A 381 -10.05 6.47 -6.07
C SER A 381 -11.29 7.36 -6.26
N ALA A 382 -12.37 7.13 -5.50
CA ALA A 382 -13.57 7.96 -5.55
C ALA A 382 -13.32 9.38 -5.02
N VAL A 383 -12.52 9.54 -3.95
CA VAL A 383 -12.12 10.85 -3.40
C VAL A 383 -11.24 11.61 -4.39
N VAL A 384 -10.30 10.94 -5.05
CA VAL A 384 -9.43 11.55 -6.08
C VAL A 384 -10.26 12.05 -7.28
N LEU A 385 -11.22 11.23 -7.74
CA LEU A 385 -12.17 11.62 -8.79
C LEU A 385 -13.01 12.81 -8.35
N GLU A 386 -13.52 12.80 -7.13
CA GLU A 386 -14.35 13.89 -6.59
C GLU A 386 -13.56 15.20 -6.43
N ALA A 387 -12.34 15.14 -5.91
CA ALA A 387 -11.46 16.31 -5.81
C ALA A 387 -11.21 16.94 -7.20
N PHE A 388 -10.95 16.10 -8.20
CA PHE A 388 -10.79 16.55 -9.58
C PHE A 388 -12.09 17.15 -10.14
N ARG A 389 -13.26 16.52 -9.89
CA ARG A 389 -14.58 17.03 -10.27
C ARG A 389 -14.83 18.41 -9.66
N ILE A 390 -14.59 18.61 -8.36
CA ILE A 390 -14.76 19.87 -7.65
C ILE A 390 -13.96 20.98 -8.34
N LEU A 391 -12.67 20.76 -8.60
CA LEU A 391 -11.81 21.74 -9.27
C LEU A 391 -12.34 22.11 -10.66
N LYS A 392 -12.85 21.13 -11.42
CA LYS A 392 -13.47 21.33 -12.74
C LYS A 392 -14.80 22.08 -12.66
N ALA A 393 -15.70 21.67 -11.76
CA ALA A 393 -17.04 22.27 -11.61
C ALA A 393 -16.94 23.74 -11.23
N LEU A 394 -16.04 24.07 -10.30
CA LEU A 394 -15.82 25.45 -9.85
C LEU A 394 -15.02 26.31 -10.85
N LYS A 395 -14.45 25.71 -11.91
CA LYS A 395 -13.64 26.40 -12.94
C LYS A 395 -12.56 27.28 -12.33
N LEU A 396 -11.86 26.74 -11.32
CA LEU A 396 -10.86 27.50 -10.58
C LEU A 396 -9.65 27.82 -11.47
N PRO A 397 -9.19 29.10 -11.49
CA PRO A 397 -7.95 29.42 -12.18
C PRO A 397 -6.77 28.80 -11.44
N MET A 398 -5.97 28.03 -12.14
CA MET A 398 -4.76 27.39 -11.62
C MET A 398 -3.59 27.66 -12.54
N ASP A 399 -2.42 28.00 -12.00
CA ASP A 399 -1.24 28.30 -12.82
C ASP A 399 -0.59 27.01 -13.35
N ARG A 400 -0.54 25.93 -12.54
CA ARG A 400 0.01 24.64 -12.90
C ARG A 400 -1.07 23.70 -13.43
N THR A 401 -0.67 22.80 -14.32
CA THR A 401 -1.52 21.68 -14.76
C THR A 401 -1.77 20.74 -13.59
N VAL A 402 -3.04 20.39 -13.36
CA VAL A 402 -3.44 19.35 -12.40
C VAL A 402 -3.60 18.04 -13.15
N ARG A 403 -2.90 17.00 -12.72
CA ARG A 403 -2.95 15.66 -13.31
C ARG A 403 -3.47 14.65 -12.31
N LEU A 404 -4.59 14.01 -12.66
CA LEU A 404 -5.14 12.87 -11.93
C LEU A 404 -4.48 11.60 -12.45
N ALA A 405 -4.18 10.68 -11.53
CA ALA A 405 -3.76 9.32 -11.83
C ALA A 405 -4.54 8.32 -10.98
N LEU A 406 -5.13 7.30 -11.64
CA LEU A 406 -5.61 6.10 -10.96
C LEU A 406 -4.70 4.94 -11.35
N TRP A 407 -3.95 4.47 -10.35
CA TRP A 407 -2.91 3.47 -10.55
C TRP A 407 -3.50 2.07 -10.65
N SER A 408 -2.76 1.14 -11.24
CA SER A 408 -3.09 -0.29 -11.25
C SER A 408 -1.86 -1.13 -10.94
N GLY A 409 -2.06 -2.31 -10.38
CA GLY A 409 -0.97 -3.18 -9.94
C GLY A 409 -0.28 -2.68 -8.66
N GLU A 410 -0.95 -1.84 -7.91
CA GLU A 410 -0.49 -1.41 -6.59
C GLU A 410 -0.38 -2.61 -5.66
N GLU A 411 -1.43 -3.40 -5.56
CA GLU A 411 -1.58 -4.60 -4.75
C GLU A 411 -0.52 -5.69 -5.03
N GLN A 412 0.16 -5.60 -6.15
CA GLN A 412 1.24 -6.52 -6.53
C GLN A 412 2.62 -5.86 -6.42
N GLY A 413 2.71 -4.70 -5.77
CA GLY A 413 3.95 -3.99 -5.43
C GLY A 413 4.15 -2.68 -6.16
N LEU A 414 3.16 -1.79 -6.15
CA LEU A 414 3.20 -0.41 -6.66
C LEU A 414 3.55 -0.33 -8.17
N LEU A 415 3.20 -1.36 -8.94
CA LEU A 415 3.72 -1.54 -10.31
C LEU A 415 3.35 -0.37 -11.23
N GLY A 416 2.13 0.15 -11.12
CA GLY A 416 1.62 1.23 -11.95
C GLY A 416 2.30 2.56 -11.69
N SER A 417 2.45 2.96 -10.43
CA SER A 417 3.13 4.21 -10.08
C SER A 417 4.64 4.14 -10.28
N ILE A 418 5.28 3.01 -9.96
CA ILE A 418 6.71 2.79 -10.26
C ILE A 418 6.97 2.89 -11.77
N GLY A 419 6.16 2.21 -12.59
CA GLY A 419 6.28 2.25 -14.04
C GLY A 419 6.11 3.66 -14.60
N TYR A 420 5.12 4.40 -14.08
CA TYR A 420 4.87 5.79 -14.44
C TYR A 420 6.06 6.70 -14.04
N VAL A 421 6.51 6.63 -12.78
CA VAL A 421 7.65 7.43 -12.30
C VAL A 421 8.91 7.11 -13.11
N LYS A 422 9.16 5.84 -13.38
CA LYS A 422 10.29 5.42 -14.23
C LYS A 422 10.18 5.95 -15.66
N THR A 423 8.98 6.05 -16.21
CA THR A 423 8.74 6.54 -17.58
C THR A 423 8.90 8.04 -17.67
N HIS A 424 8.41 8.81 -16.68
CA HIS A 424 8.32 10.27 -16.78
C HIS A 424 9.37 11.02 -15.97
N PHE A 425 9.79 10.51 -14.80
CA PHE A 425 10.53 11.32 -13.84
C PHE A 425 11.96 10.84 -13.57
N ALA A 426 12.15 9.59 -13.18
CA ALA A 426 13.47 9.05 -12.86
C ALA A 426 13.47 7.52 -12.79
N ASP A 427 14.61 6.92 -13.05
CA ASP A 427 14.83 5.51 -12.74
C ASP A 427 15.14 5.34 -11.24
N PRO A 428 14.34 4.59 -10.45
CA PRO A 428 14.45 4.52 -8.99
C PRO A 428 15.71 3.79 -8.49
N VAL A 429 16.42 3.09 -9.37
CA VAL A 429 17.65 2.37 -9.01
C VAL A 429 18.89 3.21 -9.29
N SER A 430 18.99 3.73 -10.50
CA SER A 430 20.15 4.52 -10.95
C SER A 430 20.06 6.01 -10.62
N MET A 431 18.88 6.51 -10.20
CA MET A 431 18.58 7.95 -10.04
C MET A 431 18.85 8.77 -11.30
N ALA A 432 18.73 8.15 -12.49
CA ALA A 432 18.80 8.85 -13.75
C ALA A 432 17.54 9.68 -13.95
N LEU A 433 17.66 11.01 -13.77
CA LEU A 433 16.54 11.96 -13.87
C LEU A 433 16.15 12.20 -15.32
N LYS A 434 14.83 12.44 -15.53
CA LYS A 434 14.26 12.89 -16.80
C LYS A 434 13.85 14.35 -16.73
N PRO A 435 13.67 15.05 -17.88
CA PRO A 435 13.34 16.47 -17.88
C PRO A 435 12.05 16.82 -17.10
N GLU A 436 11.07 15.92 -17.05
CA GLU A 436 9.82 16.14 -16.33
C GLU A 436 9.99 16.07 -14.81
N HIS A 437 11.07 15.46 -14.31
CA HIS A 437 11.33 15.41 -12.87
C HIS A 437 11.33 16.80 -12.23
N ALA A 438 11.97 17.78 -12.88
CA ALA A 438 12.02 19.16 -12.38
C ALA A 438 10.65 19.87 -12.40
N LYS A 439 9.69 19.36 -13.18
CA LYS A 439 8.39 20.00 -13.41
C LYS A 439 7.30 19.56 -12.43
N LEU A 440 7.46 18.42 -11.72
CA LEU A 440 6.47 17.97 -10.74
C LEU A 440 6.54 18.84 -9.48
N ALA A 441 5.50 19.59 -9.18
CA ALA A 441 5.43 20.45 -8.01
C ALA A 441 5.03 19.71 -6.72
N ALA A 442 4.12 18.73 -6.83
CA ALA A 442 3.67 17.87 -5.74
C ALA A 442 2.91 16.65 -6.27
N TYR A 443 2.88 15.57 -5.49
CA TYR A 443 1.98 14.44 -5.62
C TYR A 443 1.28 14.17 -4.29
N PHE A 444 -0.05 14.09 -4.29
CA PHE A 444 -0.89 13.78 -3.14
C PHE A 444 -1.59 12.45 -3.37
N ASN A 445 -1.35 11.49 -2.46
CA ASN A 445 -1.92 10.15 -2.48
C ASN A 445 -2.98 9.97 -1.40
N LEU A 446 -3.96 9.11 -1.64
CA LEU A 446 -4.95 8.73 -0.63
C LEU A 446 -5.21 7.23 -0.67
N ASP A 447 -4.78 6.55 0.40
CA ASP A 447 -4.87 5.09 0.51
C ASP A 447 -4.66 4.63 1.96
N ASN A 448 -5.70 4.78 2.80
CA ASN A 448 -5.74 4.26 4.18
C ASN A 448 -7.20 4.06 4.64
N GLY A 449 -8.05 3.48 3.77
CA GLY A 449 -9.44 3.20 4.09
C GLY A 449 -10.37 4.39 3.93
N THR A 450 -11.48 4.40 4.65
CA THR A 450 -12.62 5.32 4.47
C THR A 450 -12.74 6.39 5.55
N GLY A 451 -11.78 6.44 6.49
CA GLY A 451 -11.82 7.42 7.59
C GLY A 451 -11.45 8.83 7.14
N LYS A 452 -11.94 9.82 7.88
CA LYS A 452 -11.63 11.22 7.57
C LYS A 452 -10.15 11.53 7.71
N ILE A 453 -9.69 12.50 6.94
CA ILE A 453 -8.33 13.02 7.02
C ILE A 453 -8.15 13.75 8.37
N ARG A 454 -7.05 13.43 9.06
CA ARG A 454 -6.62 14.04 10.31
C ARG A 454 -5.39 14.92 10.12
N GLY A 455 -4.69 14.78 8.99
CA GLY A 455 -3.48 15.53 8.67
C GLY A 455 -2.65 14.89 7.56
N VAL A 456 -1.34 15.12 7.58
CA VAL A 456 -0.41 14.69 6.50
C VAL A 456 0.86 14.09 7.09
N TYR A 457 1.32 12.99 6.48
CA TYR A 457 2.69 12.49 6.64
C TYR A 457 3.62 13.32 5.75
N LEU A 458 4.64 13.97 6.36
CA LEU A 458 5.58 14.84 5.64
C LEU A 458 6.70 14.06 4.94
N GLU A 459 6.75 12.76 5.12
CA GLU A 459 7.72 11.85 4.51
C GLU A 459 9.19 12.32 4.70
N GLY A 460 9.51 12.79 5.91
CA GLY A 460 10.83 13.35 6.24
C GLY A 460 11.12 14.73 5.65
N ASN A 461 10.17 15.35 4.95
CA ASN A 461 10.30 16.68 4.35
C ASN A 461 9.73 17.76 5.26
N ASP A 462 10.43 18.12 6.33
CA ASP A 462 9.94 19.12 7.29
C ASP A 462 9.88 20.54 6.72
N MET A 463 10.49 20.80 5.58
CA MET A 463 10.45 22.11 4.90
C MET A 463 9.05 22.49 4.41
N VAL A 464 8.16 21.50 4.21
CA VAL A 464 6.75 21.75 3.83
C VAL A 464 5.85 22.01 5.04
N ARG A 465 6.32 21.78 6.27
CA ARG A 465 5.52 21.93 7.50
C ARG A 465 4.84 23.29 7.60
N PRO A 466 5.55 24.44 7.51
CA PRO A 466 4.90 25.75 7.66
C PRO A 466 3.86 26.03 6.56
N ILE A 467 4.03 25.41 5.39
CA ILE A 467 3.09 25.51 4.27
C ILE A 467 1.81 24.73 4.59
N PHE A 468 1.96 23.46 4.97
CA PHE A 468 0.81 22.58 5.25
C PHE A 468 0.08 22.96 6.54
N GLU A 469 0.76 23.56 7.52
CA GLU A 469 0.11 24.15 8.69
C GLU A 469 -0.92 25.20 8.27
N GLN A 470 -0.57 26.10 7.36
CA GLN A 470 -1.50 27.11 6.85
C GLN A 470 -2.61 26.51 5.99
N TRP A 471 -2.30 25.50 5.16
CA TRP A 471 -3.29 24.86 4.30
C TRP A 471 -4.32 24.06 5.10
N LEU A 472 -3.98 23.54 6.28
CA LEU A 472 -4.89 22.81 7.15
C LEU A 472 -5.77 23.73 8.01
N VAL A 473 -5.40 25.01 8.24
CA VAL A 473 -6.19 25.93 9.09
C VAL A 473 -7.67 25.93 8.77
N PRO A 474 -8.12 25.98 7.49
CA PRO A 474 -9.55 25.95 7.16
C PRO A 474 -10.29 24.66 7.52
N PHE A 475 -9.56 23.60 7.92
CA PHE A 475 -10.08 22.28 8.22
C PHE A 475 -9.86 21.83 9.67
N HIS A 476 -9.36 22.71 10.54
CA HIS A 476 -9.18 22.45 11.97
C HIS A 476 -10.51 22.13 12.66
N ASP A 477 -11.59 22.80 12.25
CA ASP A 477 -12.95 22.56 12.71
C ASP A 477 -13.46 21.14 12.38
N GLN A 478 -12.84 20.48 11.39
CA GLN A 478 -13.16 19.11 10.97
C GLN A 478 -12.16 18.08 11.51
N GLY A 479 -11.22 18.52 12.35
CA GLY A 479 -10.23 17.69 13.03
C GLY A 479 -8.99 17.33 12.19
N ALA A 480 -8.72 18.06 11.10
CA ALA A 480 -7.53 17.88 10.27
C ALA A 480 -6.49 18.95 10.61
N SER A 481 -5.54 18.62 11.49
CA SER A 481 -4.51 19.55 11.98
C SER A 481 -3.16 18.88 12.25
N THR A 482 -3.06 17.57 12.10
CA THR A 482 -1.87 16.79 12.48
C THR A 482 -0.85 16.77 11.36
N LEU A 483 0.39 17.18 11.65
CA LEU A 483 1.53 17.02 10.75
C LEU A 483 2.60 16.19 11.43
N THR A 484 3.04 15.13 10.78
CA THR A 484 4.11 14.29 11.30
C THR A 484 5.26 14.18 10.30
N ILE A 485 6.50 14.28 10.80
CA ILE A 485 7.70 14.07 10.00
C ILE A 485 7.89 12.60 9.62
N ARG A 486 7.15 11.69 10.25
CA ARG A 486 7.26 10.26 10.03
C ARG A 486 6.98 9.91 8.58
N HIS A 487 7.58 8.81 8.16
CA HIS A 487 7.23 8.14 6.91
C HIS A 487 6.05 7.20 7.16
N THR A 488 5.23 7.02 6.13
CA THR A 488 4.35 5.86 5.99
C THR A 488 4.77 5.05 4.76
N SER A 489 4.37 3.79 4.68
CA SER A 489 4.81 2.91 3.60
C SER A 489 3.66 2.05 3.09
N GLY A 490 3.87 1.44 1.93
CA GLY A 490 2.98 0.46 1.33
C GLY A 490 1.98 1.05 0.36
N THR A 491 2.22 2.27 -0.18
CA THR A 491 1.36 2.84 -1.23
C THR A 491 2.09 3.82 -2.15
N ASP A 492 1.43 4.25 -3.21
CA ASP A 492 1.96 4.88 -4.43
C ASP A 492 2.76 6.19 -4.23
N HIS A 493 2.59 6.92 -3.11
CA HIS A 493 3.42 8.10 -2.84
C HIS A 493 4.91 7.75 -2.72
N GLU A 494 5.24 6.53 -2.28
CA GLU A 494 6.63 6.06 -2.17
C GLU A 494 7.34 6.03 -3.53
N SER A 495 6.61 5.79 -4.62
CA SER A 495 7.19 5.81 -5.96
C SER A 495 7.76 7.18 -6.33
N PHE A 496 7.11 8.24 -5.87
CA PHE A 496 7.53 9.62 -6.07
C PHE A 496 8.60 10.04 -5.05
N ASP A 497 8.35 9.80 -3.78
CA ASP A 497 9.28 10.12 -2.70
C ASP A 497 10.63 9.41 -2.88
N GLY A 498 10.60 8.16 -3.31
CA GLY A 498 11.78 7.34 -3.57
C GLY A 498 12.73 7.86 -4.66
N VAL A 499 12.28 8.81 -5.48
CA VAL A 499 13.12 9.51 -6.46
C VAL A 499 13.29 11.00 -6.14
N GLY A 500 13.03 11.42 -4.89
CA GLY A 500 13.22 12.79 -4.41
C GLY A 500 12.16 13.79 -4.88
N LEU A 501 11.01 13.30 -5.36
CA LEU A 501 9.85 14.13 -5.67
C LEU A 501 8.99 14.33 -4.42
N PRO A 502 8.29 15.47 -4.28
CA PRO A 502 7.42 15.74 -3.13
C PRO A 502 6.12 14.91 -3.25
N GLY A 503 6.17 13.67 -2.78
CA GLY A 503 5.04 12.74 -2.67
C GLY A 503 4.57 12.63 -1.23
N PHE A 504 3.27 12.76 -1.00
CA PHE A 504 2.68 12.79 0.35
C PHE A 504 1.47 11.87 0.46
N GLN A 505 1.30 11.29 1.65
CA GLN A 505 0.13 10.51 2.06
C GLN A 505 -0.59 11.23 3.21
N PHE A 506 -1.93 11.21 3.20
CA PHE A 506 -2.72 11.77 4.28
C PHE A 506 -2.84 10.81 5.47
N ILE A 507 -2.92 11.38 6.68
CA ILE A 507 -3.27 10.64 7.90
C ILE A 507 -4.79 10.49 7.90
N GLN A 508 -5.33 9.28 7.89
CA GLN A 508 -6.75 9.00 7.97
C GLN A 508 -7.10 8.29 9.28
N ASP A 509 -8.30 8.52 9.79
CA ASP A 509 -8.82 7.70 10.90
C ASP A 509 -8.80 6.23 10.48
N PRO A 510 -8.31 5.30 11.32
CA PRO A 510 -8.16 3.91 10.93
C PRO A 510 -9.49 3.19 10.70
N LEU A 511 -10.57 3.62 11.37
CA LEU A 511 -11.85 2.91 11.42
C LEU A 511 -11.62 1.42 11.66
N ASP A 512 -12.08 0.59 10.76
CA ASP A 512 -11.90 -0.86 10.75
C ASP A 512 -11.00 -1.36 9.61
N TYR A 513 -10.27 -0.45 8.93
CA TYR A 513 -9.44 -0.78 7.77
C TYR A 513 -8.45 -1.90 8.08
N SER A 514 -7.55 -1.70 9.04
CA SER A 514 -6.50 -2.69 9.35
C SER A 514 -7.02 -3.94 10.08
N THR A 515 -8.18 -3.86 10.71
CA THR A 515 -8.72 -4.93 11.55
C THR A 515 -9.74 -5.81 10.84
N ARG A 516 -10.47 -5.26 9.86
CA ARG A 516 -11.61 -5.95 9.24
C ARG A 516 -11.61 -5.94 7.73
N THR A 517 -11.30 -4.80 7.06
CA THR A 517 -11.59 -4.67 5.63
C THR A 517 -10.38 -4.88 4.73
N HIS A 518 -9.19 -4.44 5.13
CA HIS A 518 -7.97 -4.52 4.31
C HIS A 518 -7.67 -5.95 3.85
N HIS A 519 -7.80 -6.22 2.54
CA HIS A 519 -7.63 -7.52 1.87
C HIS A 519 -8.60 -8.62 2.32
N SER A 520 -9.80 -8.28 2.77
CA SER A 520 -10.74 -9.25 3.35
C SER A 520 -12.09 -9.33 2.65
N SER A 521 -12.89 -10.31 3.07
CA SER A 521 -14.27 -10.49 2.61
C SER A 521 -15.25 -9.39 3.07
N LEU A 522 -14.82 -8.45 3.92
CA LEU A 522 -15.62 -7.31 4.37
C LEU A 522 -15.22 -5.99 3.68
N ASP A 523 -14.37 -6.01 2.68
CA ASP A 523 -14.02 -4.81 1.93
C ASP A 523 -15.14 -4.43 0.95
N THR A 524 -16.25 -3.93 1.51
CA THR A 524 -17.49 -3.62 0.81
C THR A 524 -17.92 -2.17 1.00
N TYR A 525 -18.82 -1.72 0.14
CA TYR A 525 -19.39 -0.37 0.13
C TYR A 525 -19.96 0.08 1.48
N ASP A 526 -20.55 -0.85 2.25
CA ASP A 526 -21.18 -0.59 3.55
C ASP A 526 -20.21 -0.12 4.64
N HIS A 527 -18.90 -0.31 4.43
CA HIS A 527 -17.84 0.19 5.32
C HIS A 527 -17.40 1.63 4.99
N ALA A 528 -17.90 2.22 3.90
CA ALA A 528 -17.63 3.60 3.55
C ALA A 528 -18.35 4.59 4.47
N GLN A 529 -17.70 5.69 4.81
CA GLN A 529 -18.24 6.76 5.62
C GLN A 529 -18.46 8.02 4.77
N PRO A 530 -19.70 8.30 4.30
CA PRO A 530 -19.94 9.38 3.32
C PRO A 530 -19.38 10.74 3.75
N GLY A 531 -19.63 11.15 4.98
CA GLY A 531 -19.14 12.44 5.51
C GLY A 531 -17.62 12.53 5.60
N ASP A 532 -16.94 11.41 5.87
CA ASP A 532 -15.48 11.34 5.92
C ASP A 532 -14.87 11.44 4.51
N LEU A 533 -15.50 10.80 3.52
CA LEU A 533 -15.06 10.87 2.11
C LEU A 533 -15.31 12.27 1.50
N MET A 534 -16.42 12.94 1.85
CA MET A 534 -16.67 14.32 1.46
C MET A 534 -15.61 15.27 2.04
N GLN A 535 -15.27 15.10 3.33
CA GLN A 535 -14.20 15.86 3.98
C GLN A 535 -12.84 15.60 3.32
N ALA A 536 -12.52 14.35 3.01
CA ALA A 536 -11.28 13.99 2.33
C ALA A 536 -11.18 14.63 0.93
N ALA A 537 -12.28 14.63 0.16
CA ALA A 537 -12.34 15.26 -1.16
C ALA A 537 -12.14 16.80 -1.08
N ALA A 538 -12.74 17.46 -0.07
CA ALA A 538 -12.56 18.88 0.16
C ALA A 538 -11.11 19.24 0.49
N ILE A 539 -10.46 18.45 1.37
CA ILE A 539 -9.06 18.66 1.76
C ILE A 539 -8.13 18.40 0.56
N LEU A 540 -8.31 17.28 -0.14
CA LEU A 540 -7.47 16.94 -1.29
C LEU A 540 -7.60 18.01 -2.41
N ALA A 541 -8.83 18.42 -2.75
CA ALA A 541 -9.06 19.49 -3.74
C ALA A 541 -8.40 20.81 -3.30
N SER A 542 -8.47 21.15 -2.01
CA SER A 542 -7.83 22.34 -1.45
C SER A 542 -6.30 22.27 -1.55
N PHE A 543 -5.67 21.15 -1.17
CA PHE A 543 -4.22 20.97 -1.28
C PHE A 543 -3.74 21.04 -2.74
N VAL A 544 -4.45 20.42 -3.65
CA VAL A 544 -4.15 20.47 -5.09
C VAL A 544 -4.29 21.90 -5.62
N TYR A 545 -5.36 22.62 -5.26
CA TYR A 545 -5.56 24.02 -5.65
C TYR A 545 -4.44 24.92 -5.14
N GLN A 546 -4.09 24.81 -3.85
CA GLN A 546 -3.02 25.59 -3.24
C GLN A 546 -1.66 25.30 -3.92
N ALA A 547 -1.33 24.03 -4.14
CA ALA A 547 -0.10 23.67 -4.84
C ALA A 547 -0.09 24.16 -6.30
N ALA A 548 -1.25 24.17 -6.97
CA ALA A 548 -1.37 24.61 -8.37
C ALA A 548 -1.32 26.13 -8.55
N THR A 549 -1.65 26.91 -7.51
CA THR A 549 -1.66 28.39 -7.54
C THR A 549 -0.46 29.02 -6.85
N ARG A 550 0.25 28.28 -5.99
CA ARG A 550 1.42 28.76 -5.25
C ARG A 550 2.51 29.29 -6.20
N PRO A 551 3.16 30.44 -5.86
CA PRO A 551 4.24 30.98 -6.68
C PRO A 551 5.38 30.00 -6.90
N GLU A 552 5.90 29.37 -5.85
CA GLU A 552 7.00 28.40 -5.93
C GLU A 552 6.47 26.96 -5.88
N GLN A 553 7.25 26.00 -6.38
CA GLN A 553 7.01 24.58 -6.12
C GLN A 553 7.22 24.27 -4.63
N LEU A 554 6.66 23.15 -4.15
CA LEU A 554 6.96 22.68 -2.81
C LEU A 554 8.45 22.36 -2.64
N PRO A 555 9.04 22.65 -1.48
CA PRO A 555 10.43 22.29 -1.19
C PRO A 555 10.65 20.79 -1.34
N ARG A 556 11.83 20.41 -1.82
CA ARG A 556 12.23 19.02 -2.04
C ARG A 556 13.33 18.59 -1.10
N LYS A 557 13.26 17.37 -0.65
CA LYS A 557 14.38 16.70 0.02
C LYS A 557 15.60 16.60 -0.93
N PRO A 558 16.81 16.40 -0.40
CA PRO A 558 17.95 16.02 -1.21
C PRO A 558 17.65 14.77 -2.05
N LEU A 559 18.12 14.74 -3.28
CA LEU A 559 17.94 13.58 -4.15
C LEU A 559 18.53 12.33 -3.52
N PRO A 560 17.81 11.20 -3.47
CA PRO A 560 18.35 9.94 -3.00
C PRO A 560 19.59 9.51 -3.81
N LYS A 561 20.50 8.79 -3.16
CA LYS A 561 21.67 8.24 -3.85
C LYS A 561 21.27 7.04 -4.71
N PRO A 562 21.97 6.80 -5.83
CA PRO A 562 21.80 5.56 -6.59
C PRO A 562 21.96 4.33 -5.69
N MET A 563 21.16 3.30 -5.96
CA MET A 563 21.22 2.05 -5.22
C MET A 563 22.55 1.33 -5.43
N PRO A 564 23.11 0.68 -4.39
CA PRO A 564 24.25 -0.20 -4.58
C PRO A 564 23.88 -1.37 -5.49
N PRO A 565 24.85 -2.00 -6.18
CA PRO A 565 24.57 -3.19 -6.97
C PRO A 565 23.96 -4.29 -6.12
N LYS A 566 22.88 -4.92 -6.63
CA LYS A 566 22.27 -6.08 -6.00
C LYS A 566 23.28 -7.22 -5.92
N LYS A 567 23.54 -7.77 -4.73
CA LYS A 567 24.40 -8.95 -4.57
C LYS A 567 23.71 -10.18 -5.18
N VAL A 568 24.47 -10.96 -5.95
CA VAL A 568 23.98 -12.25 -6.45
C VAL A 568 23.97 -13.25 -5.27
N ILE A 569 22.82 -13.82 -4.97
CA ILE A 569 22.73 -14.92 -3.98
C ILE A 569 22.67 -16.22 -4.76
N ALA A 570 23.43 -17.24 -4.32
CA ALA A 570 23.48 -18.55 -4.98
C ALA A 570 22.12 -19.27 -5.07
N ALA A 571 21.12 -18.84 -4.30
CA ALA A 571 19.76 -19.38 -4.34
C ALA A 571 18.86 -18.78 -5.47
N ASP A 572 19.33 -17.76 -6.18
CA ASP A 572 18.60 -17.13 -7.29
C ASP A 572 19.03 -17.69 -8.66
N SER A 573 19.87 -18.74 -8.68
CA SER A 573 20.17 -19.50 -9.90
C SER A 573 18.99 -20.44 -10.20
N PRO A 574 18.53 -20.54 -11.46
CA PRO A 574 17.36 -21.29 -11.88
C PRO A 574 17.47 -22.80 -11.62
#